data_7e15b29554b11b330cf7f5dc6d5ab46a
#
_entry.id   7e15b29554b11b330cf7f5dc6d5ab46a
#
_cell.length_a   1.000
_cell.length_b   1.000
_cell.length_c   1.000
_cell.angle_alpha   90.00
_cell.angle_beta   90.00
_cell.angle_gamma   90.00
#
_symmetry.space_group_name_H-M   'P 1'
#
loop_
_entity.id
_entity.type
_entity.pdbx_description
1 polymer ?
#
loop_
_entity_poly.entity_id
_entity_poly.type
_entity_poly.pdbx_seq_one_letter_code
_entity_poly.pdbx_strand_id
1 'polypeptide(L)'
;LLSRKPKALSGGQRQRVALGRAIVREPQVFLLDEPLSNLDAKLRAQMRTEISKLHQKLGTTFIYVTHDQTEAMTMGDRIVVMKDGFVQQVDSPQNLYTNPVNQFVAGFMGSPQMNFIDAVLRKIEGKYTVEFGSEDTKTTRGKKYYVEIPESKVDDLALSELVDKEIIMGIRPENIHDEEMFLSAAKTGVIEADVEITEMMGAETYLYLTCEGIPLTARVDPRSTARPQDTIRVAIDPNKIHIFDKETEKTVIN
;
A
#
# COMPACT_ATOMS: atom_id res chain seq x y z
N LEU A 1 37.26 -11.59 13.88
CA LEU A 1 36.26 -12.60 13.48
C LEU A 1 36.88 -13.79 12.73
N LEU A 2 37.99 -13.62 12.04
CA LEU A 2 38.63 -14.67 11.21
C LEU A 2 39.01 -15.94 11.98
N SER A 3 39.28 -15.84 13.28
CA SER A 3 39.60 -16.98 14.14
C SER A 3 38.38 -17.68 14.73
N ARG A 4 37.17 -17.16 14.53
CA ARG A 4 35.94 -17.74 15.10
C ARG A 4 35.34 -18.80 14.17
N LYS A 5 34.90 -19.90 14.75
CA LYS A 5 34.12 -20.91 14.02
C LYS A 5 32.72 -20.37 13.71
N PRO A 6 32.07 -20.79 12.62
CA PRO A 6 30.73 -20.33 12.24
C PRO A 6 29.69 -20.41 13.35
N LYS A 7 29.74 -21.46 14.20
CA LYS A 7 28.85 -21.61 15.37
C LYS A 7 28.98 -20.52 16.42
N ALA A 8 30.14 -19.83 16.47
CA ALA A 8 30.42 -18.73 17.43
C ALA A 8 30.05 -17.35 16.87
N LEU A 9 29.45 -17.28 15.69
CA LEU A 9 28.97 -16.05 15.07
C LEU A 9 27.49 -15.83 15.38
N SER A 10 27.09 -14.55 15.54
CA SER A 10 25.67 -14.20 15.60
C SER A 10 24.98 -14.48 14.27
N GLY A 11 23.62 -14.51 14.25
CA GLY A 11 22.84 -14.71 13.03
C GLY A 11 23.26 -13.73 11.90
N GLY A 12 23.29 -12.43 12.20
CA GLY A 12 23.68 -11.41 11.24
C GLY A 12 25.17 -11.50 10.82
N GLN A 13 26.07 -11.97 11.70
CA GLN A 13 27.46 -12.21 11.32
C GLN A 13 27.56 -13.39 10.33
N ARG A 14 26.81 -14.46 10.55
CA ARG A 14 26.76 -15.60 9.61
C ARG A 14 26.23 -15.17 8.24
N GLN A 15 25.15 -14.38 8.19
CA GLN A 15 24.59 -13.88 6.93
C GLN A 15 25.61 -13.03 6.16
N ARG A 16 26.30 -12.10 6.82
CA ARG A 16 27.36 -11.29 6.17
C ARG A 16 28.50 -12.15 5.64
N VAL A 17 28.90 -13.17 6.35
CA VAL A 17 29.93 -14.11 5.88
C VAL A 17 29.42 -14.91 4.67
N ALA A 18 28.15 -15.33 4.68
CA ALA A 18 27.55 -16.04 3.54
C ALA A 18 27.50 -15.15 2.29
N LEU A 19 27.07 -13.88 2.44
CA LEU A 19 27.07 -12.90 1.37
C LEU A 19 28.48 -12.65 0.83
N GLY A 20 29.46 -12.41 1.71
CA GLY A 20 30.87 -12.23 1.31
C GLY A 20 31.43 -13.43 0.55
N ARG A 21 31.06 -14.67 0.95
CA ARG A 21 31.43 -15.88 0.23
C ARG A 21 30.82 -15.97 -1.18
N ALA A 22 29.59 -15.49 -1.35
CA ALA A 22 28.94 -15.43 -2.66
C ALA A 22 29.66 -14.43 -3.58
N ILE A 23 30.00 -13.24 -3.03
CA ILE A 23 30.66 -12.16 -3.77
C ILE A 23 32.02 -12.57 -4.34
N VAL A 24 32.87 -13.17 -3.52
CA VAL A 24 34.25 -13.54 -3.95
C VAL A 24 34.31 -14.65 -5.01
N ARG A 25 33.18 -15.28 -5.32
CA ARG A 25 33.05 -16.27 -6.39
C ARG A 25 32.81 -15.65 -7.76
N GLU A 26 32.53 -14.36 -7.83
CA GLU A 26 32.18 -13.61 -9.06
C GLU A 26 31.13 -14.36 -9.93
N PRO A 27 29.96 -14.72 -9.36
CA PRO A 27 28.97 -15.49 -10.08
C PRO A 27 28.30 -14.63 -11.17
N GLN A 28 27.77 -15.27 -12.20
CA GLN A 28 26.96 -14.60 -13.22
C GLN A 28 25.55 -14.22 -12.72
N VAL A 29 25.03 -14.91 -11.71
CA VAL A 29 23.74 -14.66 -11.06
C VAL A 29 23.88 -14.86 -9.55
N PHE A 30 23.38 -13.90 -8.76
CA PHE A 30 23.24 -14.06 -7.31
C PHE A 30 21.83 -14.54 -6.97
N LEU A 31 21.75 -15.58 -6.15
CA LEU A 31 20.50 -16.09 -5.58
C LEU A 31 20.51 -15.80 -4.09
N LEU A 32 19.67 -14.87 -3.65
CA LEU A 32 19.59 -14.40 -2.26
C LEU A 32 18.20 -14.73 -1.71
N ASP A 33 18.14 -15.70 -0.81
CA ASP A 33 16.92 -16.13 -0.15
C ASP A 33 16.86 -15.53 1.26
N GLU A 34 15.97 -14.54 1.45
CA GLU A 34 15.77 -13.77 2.68
C GLU A 34 17.07 -13.33 3.39
N PRO A 35 18.02 -12.68 2.68
CA PRO A 35 19.37 -12.50 3.21
C PRO A 35 19.45 -11.51 4.37
N LEU A 36 18.39 -10.76 4.68
CA LEU A 36 18.36 -9.75 5.73
C LEU A 36 17.37 -10.05 6.87
N SER A 37 16.65 -11.18 6.81
CA SER A 37 15.57 -11.53 7.75
C SER A 37 16.01 -11.58 9.23
N ASN A 38 17.26 -12.00 9.50
CA ASN A 38 17.79 -12.18 10.86
C ASN A 38 18.59 -10.95 11.37
N LEU A 39 18.42 -9.78 10.77
CA LEU A 39 19.13 -8.56 11.14
C LEU A 39 18.19 -7.60 11.90
N ASP A 40 18.77 -6.84 12.85
CA ASP A 40 18.08 -5.70 13.44
C ASP A 40 17.83 -4.60 12.40
N ALA A 41 16.88 -3.69 12.67
CA ALA A 41 16.42 -2.67 11.74
C ALA A 41 17.56 -1.77 11.22
N LYS A 42 18.49 -1.35 12.10
CA LYS A 42 19.62 -0.48 11.73
C LYS A 42 20.57 -1.20 10.79
N LEU A 43 20.94 -2.43 11.12
CA LEU A 43 21.83 -3.24 10.32
C LEU A 43 21.18 -3.64 8.99
N ARG A 44 19.87 -3.95 8.98
CA ARG A 44 19.10 -4.23 7.77
C ARG A 44 19.16 -3.05 6.80
N ALA A 45 18.92 -1.82 7.28
CA ALA A 45 18.99 -0.61 6.45
C ALA A 45 20.41 -0.41 5.84
N GLN A 46 21.46 -0.63 6.63
CA GLN A 46 22.84 -0.56 6.13
C GLN A 46 23.10 -1.63 5.07
N MET A 47 22.71 -2.87 5.31
CA MET A 47 22.94 -3.98 4.39
C MET A 47 22.16 -3.84 3.08
N ARG A 48 20.94 -3.29 3.10
CA ARG A 48 20.22 -2.93 1.86
C ARG A 48 21.07 -2.00 1.00
N THR A 49 21.58 -0.93 1.58
CA THR A 49 22.42 0.03 0.88
C THR A 49 23.69 -0.64 0.30
N GLU A 50 24.34 -1.51 1.07
CA GLU A 50 25.55 -2.21 0.61
C GLU A 50 25.26 -3.20 -0.53
N ILE A 51 24.15 -3.94 -0.46
CA ILE A 51 23.74 -4.87 -1.54
C ILE A 51 23.38 -4.08 -2.80
N SER A 52 22.66 -2.96 -2.69
CA SER A 52 22.32 -2.11 -3.84
C SER A 52 23.57 -1.53 -4.52
N LYS A 53 24.55 -1.03 -3.73
CA LYS A 53 25.83 -0.58 -4.27
C LYS A 53 26.59 -1.71 -4.96
N LEU A 54 26.56 -2.90 -4.38
CA LEU A 54 27.22 -4.07 -4.95
C LEU A 54 26.58 -4.46 -6.28
N HIS A 55 25.23 -4.50 -6.36
CA HIS A 55 24.51 -4.76 -7.59
C HIS A 55 24.91 -3.78 -8.69
N GLN A 56 24.89 -2.47 -8.40
CA GLN A 56 25.31 -1.43 -9.35
C GLN A 56 26.76 -1.59 -9.80
N LYS A 57 27.65 -1.97 -8.87
CA LYS A 57 29.08 -2.14 -9.19
C LYS A 57 29.36 -3.37 -10.05
N LEU A 58 28.66 -4.47 -9.81
CA LEU A 58 28.90 -5.74 -10.50
C LEU A 58 28.16 -5.82 -11.84
N GLY A 59 27.01 -5.16 -11.98
CA GLY A 59 26.17 -5.22 -13.17
C GLY A 59 25.62 -6.61 -13.48
N THR A 60 25.61 -7.52 -12.48
CA THR A 60 25.14 -8.90 -12.62
C THR A 60 23.70 -9.03 -12.16
N THR A 61 23.01 -10.09 -12.58
CA THR A 61 21.62 -10.37 -12.16
C THR A 61 21.57 -10.84 -10.71
N PHE A 62 20.69 -10.22 -9.92
CA PHE A 62 20.35 -10.63 -8.56
C PHE A 62 18.90 -11.14 -8.55
N ILE A 63 18.69 -12.36 -8.07
CA ILE A 63 17.37 -12.87 -7.71
C ILE A 63 17.29 -12.82 -6.18
N TYR A 64 16.39 -11.98 -5.67
CA TYR A 64 16.28 -11.66 -4.27
C TYR A 64 14.88 -12.02 -3.77
N VAL A 65 14.79 -12.98 -2.87
CA VAL A 65 13.54 -13.37 -2.23
C VAL A 65 13.41 -12.67 -0.89
N THR A 66 12.29 -12.03 -0.63
CA THR A 66 11.99 -11.36 0.62
C THR A 66 10.48 -11.31 0.87
N HIS A 67 10.09 -11.24 2.13
CA HIS A 67 8.74 -10.89 2.56
C HIS A 67 8.64 -9.42 3.03
N ASP A 68 9.75 -8.67 3.02
CA ASP A 68 9.82 -7.26 3.40
C ASP A 68 9.60 -6.38 2.16
N GLN A 69 8.46 -5.67 2.14
CA GLN A 69 8.10 -4.78 1.03
C GLN A 69 9.12 -3.66 0.84
N THR A 70 9.69 -3.14 1.94
CA THR A 70 10.69 -2.06 1.85
C THR A 70 11.95 -2.54 1.13
N GLU A 71 12.36 -3.80 1.35
CA GLU A 71 13.46 -4.40 0.61
C GLU A 71 13.13 -4.49 -0.88
N ALA A 72 11.97 -5.08 -1.20
CA ALA A 72 11.53 -5.24 -2.59
C ALA A 72 11.43 -3.88 -3.32
N MET A 73 10.76 -2.90 -2.71
CA MET A 73 10.53 -1.57 -3.30
C MET A 73 11.80 -0.74 -3.48
N THR A 74 12.80 -0.92 -2.60
CA THR A 74 14.01 -0.07 -2.61
C THR A 74 15.19 -0.67 -3.36
N MET A 75 15.19 -1.99 -3.55
CA MET A 75 16.33 -2.70 -4.16
C MET A 75 16.00 -3.30 -5.52
N GLY A 76 14.74 -3.63 -5.79
CA GLY A 76 14.33 -4.29 -7.02
C GLY A 76 14.20 -3.32 -8.20
N ASP A 77 14.76 -3.67 -9.35
CA ASP A 77 14.43 -3.02 -10.63
C ASP A 77 13.07 -3.56 -11.12
N ARG A 78 12.78 -4.79 -10.79
CA ARG A 78 11.54 -5.50 -11.10
C ARG A 78 11.17 -6.42 -9.96
N ILE A 79 9.89 -6.38 -9.56
CA ILE A 79 9.34 -7.22 -8.49
C ILE A 79 8.36 -8.22 -9.07
N VAL A 80 8.41 -9.45 -8.57
CA VAL A 80 7.44 -10.51 -8.83
C VAL A 80 6.62 -10.71 -7.56
N VAL A 81 5.34 -10.32 -7.59
CA VAL A 81 4.40 -10.58 -6.49
C VAL A 81 3.79 -11.97 -6.71
N MET A 82 3.84 -12.81 -5.67
CA MET A 82 3.34 -14.19 -5.72
C MET A 82 2.31 -14.43 -4.62
N LYS A 83 1.29 -15.24 -4.92
CA LYS A 83 0.30 -15.73 -3.96
C LYS A 83 0.03 -17.21 -4.25
N ASP A 84 0.14 -18.06 -3.25
CA ASP A 84 -0.17 -19.50 -3.34
C ASP A 84 0.54 -20.23 -4.50
N GLY A 85 1.79 -19.84 -4.76
CA GLY A 85 2.60 -20.40 -5.85
C GLY A 85 2.36 -19.81 -7.23
N PHE A 86 1.39 -18.91 -7.37
CA PHE A 86 1.07 -18.24 -8.64
C PHE A 86 1.61 -16.81 -8.68
N VAL A 87 2.16 -16.43 -9.83
CA VAL A 87 2.56 -15.04 -10.09
C VAL A 87 1.31 -14.19 -10.27
N GLN A 88 1.19 -13.14 -9.48
CA GLN A 88 0.09 -12.17 -9.53
C GLN A 88 0.42 -11.02 -10.48
N GLN A 89 1.60 -10.41 -10.30
CA GLN A 89 2.07 -9.31 -11.15
C GLN A 89 3.59 -9.29 -11.18
N VAL A 90 4.15 -8.88 -12.32
CA VAL A 90 5.59 -8.65 -12.50
C VAL A 90 5.77 -7.26 -13.09
N ASP A 91 6.37 -6.33 -12.32
CA ASP A 91 6.52 -4.95 -12.78
C ASP A 91 7.63 -4.21 -12.02
N SER A 92 7.85 -2.94 -12.39
CA SER A 92 8.65 -2.01 -11.59
C SER A 92 7.98 -1.75 -10.24
N PRO A 93 8.76 -1.42 -9.19
CA PRO A 93 8.21 -1.09 -7.87
C PRO A 93 7.11 -0.02 -7.95
N GLN A 94 7.36 1.05 -8.69
CA GLN A 94 6.42 2.16 -8.84
C GLN A 94 5.11 1.71 -9.49
N ASN A 95 5.18 0.89 -10.55
CA ASN A 95 3.97 0.45 -11.26
C ASN A 95 3.13 -0.53 -10.45
N LEU A 96 3.76 -1.43 -9.67
CA LEU A 96 3.05 -2.30 -8.71
C LEU A 96 2.27 -1.49 -7.67
N TYR A 97 2.82 -0.36 -7.25
CA TYR A 97 2.20 0.51 -6.27
C TYR A 97 1.05 1.34 -6.86
N THR A 98 1.26 1.91 -8.06
CA THR A 98 0.30 2.83 -8.69
C THR A 98 -0.75 2.12 -9.53
N ASN A 99 -0.42 0.98 -10.14
CA ASN A 99 -1.28 0.24 -11.06
C ASN A 99 -1.33 -1.26 -10.71
N PRO A 100 -1.81 -1.62 -9.51
CA PRO A 100 -1.99 -3.01 -9.12
C PRO A 100 -3.04 -3.68 -10.01
N VAL A 101 -2.78 -4.92 -10.44
CA VAL A 101 -3.70 -5.65 -11.33
C VAL A 101 -4.88 -6.29 -10.59
N ASN A 102 -4.81 -6.39 -9.26
CA ASN A 102 -5.87 -6.94 -8.43
C ASN A 102 -5.78 -6.43 -7.00
N GLN A 103 -6.83 -6.69 -6.22
CA GLN A 103 -6.94 -6.30 -4.82
C GLN A 103 -5.80 -6.87 -3.95
N PHE A 104 -5.36 -8.10 -4.23
CA PHE A 104 -4.26 -8.71 -3.49
C PHE A 104 -2.96 -7.91 -3.64
N VAL A 105 -2.56 -7.57 -4.87
CA VAL A 105 -1.34 -6.77 -5.11
C VAL A 105 -1.48 -5.39 -4.48
N ALA A 106 -2.66 -4.75 -4.61
CA ALA A 106 -2.94 -3.44 -4.02
C ALA A 106 -2.78 -3.43 -2.50
N GLY A 107 -3.31 -4.44 -1.81
CA GLY A 107 -3.22 -4.60 -0.36
C GLY A 107 -1.85 -5.05 0.11
N PHE A 108 -1.14 -5.86 -0.70
CA PHE A 108 0.19 -6.34 -0.37
C PHE A 108 1.25 -5.23 -0.50
N MET A 109 1.08 -4.29 -1.44
CA MET A 109 2.05 -3.21 -1.70
C MET A 109 1.65 -1.92 -0.99
N GLY A 110 2.44 -1.52 0.01
CA GLY A 110 2.26 -0.29 0.79
C GLY A 110 2.23 -0.53 2.30
N SER A 111 2.74 0.44 3.06
CA SER A 111 2.74 0.44 4.52
C SER A 111 2.42 1.86 5.01
N PRO A 112 1.24 2.04 5.62
CA PRO A 112 0.15 1.08 5.83
C PRO A 112 -0.47 0.54 4.53
N GLN A 113 -1.23 -0.55 4.63
CA GLN A 113 -1.91 -1.15 3.48
C GLN A 113 -3.01 -0.22 2.92
N MET A 114 -3.41 -0.45 1.66
CA MET A 114 -4.56 0.22 1.05
C MET A 114 -5.83 -0.06 1.84
N ASN A 115 -6.66 0.95 2.05
CA ASN A 115 -8.02 0.77 2.55
C ASN A 115 -8.89 0.18 1.45
N PHE A 116 -9.71 -0.80 1.81
CA PHE A 116 -10.72 -1.39 0.93
C PHE A 116 -12.11 -1.14 1.51
N ILE A 117 -12.98 -0.56 0.70
CA ILE A 117 -14.32 -0.13 1.09
C ILE A 117 -15.32 -0.83 0.18
N ASP A 118 -16.21 -1.62 0.76
CA ASP A 118 -17.37 -2.15 0.03
C ASP A 118 -18.27 -0.99 -0.39
N ALA A 119 -18.59 -0.91 -1.67
CA ALA A 119 -19.29 0.20 -2.28
C ALA A 119 -20.19 -0.26 -3.42
N VAL A 120 -21.02 0.64 -3.91
CA VAL A 120 -21.85 0.42 -5.11
C VAL A 120 -21.46 1.47 -6.15
N LEU A 121 -21.25 1.04 -7.38
CA LEU A 121 -21.03 1.97 -8.49
C LEU A 121 -22.39 2.51 -8.97
N ARG A 122 -22.53 3.83 -9.01
CA ARG A 122 -23.73 4.52 -9.52
C ARG A 122 -23.41 5.36 -10.74
N LYS A 123 -24.41 5.65 -11.54
CA LYS A 123 -24.32 6.67 -12.59
C LYS A 123 -25.32 7.78 -12.27
N ILE A 124 -24.85 8.89 -11.73
CA ILE A 124 -25.65 10.03 -11.27
C ILE A 124 -25.39 11.20 -12.21
N GLU A 125 -26.45 11.74 -12.85
CA GLU A 125 -26.35 12.87 -13.82
C GLU A 125 -25.30 12.62 -14.93
N GLY A 126 -25.18 11.36 -15.36
CA GLY A 126 -24.24 10.96 -16.40
C GLY A 126 -22.80 10.70 -15.92
N LYS A 127 -22.49 10.93 -14.64
CA LYS A 127 -21.17 10.71 -14.05
C LYS A 127 -21.12 9.43 -13.23
N TYR A 128 -20.01 8.72 -13.31
CA TYR A 128 -19.75 7.56 -12.47
C TYR A 128 -19.38 8.00 -11.05
N THR A 129 -20.05 7.42 -10.07
CA THR A 129 -19.92 7.79 -8.66
C THR A 129 -19.90 6.54 -7.79
N VAL A 130 -18.96 6.47 -6.88
CA VAL A 130 -18.86 5.41 -5.87
C VAL A 130 -19.69 5.81 -4.67
N GLU A 131 -20.69 4.99 -4.31
CA GLU A 131 -21.57 5.15 -3.14
C GLU A 131 -21.17 4.13 -2.07
N PHE A 132 -20.93 4.60 -0.83
CA PHE A 132 -20.64 3.75 0.32
C PHE A 132 -21.22 4.34 1.61
N GLY A 133 -21.08 3.61 2.73
CA GLY A 133 -21.65 3.99 4.03
C GLY A 133 -22.87 3.16 4.36
N SER A 134 -23.64 3.58 5.38
CA SER A 134 -24.77 2.82 5.92
C SER A 134 -26.02 3.69 6.03
N GLU A 135 -27.20 3.08 5.90
CA GLU A 135 -28.48 3.71 6.25
C GLU A 135 -28.96 3.27 7.64
N ASP A 136 -28.24 2.36 8.31
CA ASP A 136 -28.60 1.86 9.63
C ASP A 136 -28.24 2.87 10.72
N THR A 137 -29.25 3.60 11.18
CA THR A 137 -29.09 4.58 12.27
C THR A 137 -28.97 3.97 13.66
N LYS A 138 -29.06 2.64 13.81
CA LYS A 138 -28.93 1.97 15.12
C LYS A 138 -27.49 1.73 15.49
N THR A 139 -26.64 1.47 14.51
CA THR A 139 -25.22 1.15 14.70
C THR A 139 -24.28 2.18 14.11
N THR A 140 -24.78 3.06 13.23
CA THR A 140 -24.01 4.09 12.51
C THR A 140 -24.75 5.43 12.55
N ARG A 141 -24.21 6.46 11.89
CA ARG A 141 -24.89 7.75 11.70
C ARG A 141 -25.99 7.72 10.63
N GLY A 142 -26.07 6.62 9.88
CA GLY A 142 -27.02 6.47 8.79
C GLY A 142 -26.72 7.36 7.59
N LYS A 143 -25.44 7.60 7.30
CA LYS A 143 -25.01 8.46 6.20
C LYS A 143 -24.44 7.67 5.04
N LYS A 144 -24.84 8.04 3.83
CA LYS A 144 -24.15 7.63 2.60
C LYS A 144 -23.22 8.72 2.12
N TYR A 145 -22.10 8.28 1.58
CA TYR A 145 -21.06 9.13 1.02
C TYR A 145 -20.83 8.80 -0.44
N TYR A 146 -20.39 9.78 -1.19
CA TYR A 146 -20.26 9.72 -2.64
C TYR A 146 -18.89 10.24 -3.07
N VAL A 147 -18.19 9.49 -3.92
CA VAL A 147 -16.94 9.89 -4.57
C VAL A 147 -17.16 9.85 -6.07
N GLU A 148 -17.17 11.01 -6.73
CA GLU A 148 -17.26 11.09 -8.19
C GLU A 148 -15.95 10.63 -8.81
N ILE A 149 -16.01 9.71 -9.80
CA ILE A 149 -14.85 9.26 -10.55
C ILE A 149 -14.48 10.36 -11.56
N PRO A 150 -13.24 10.89 -11.53
CA PRO A 150 -12.82 11.91 -12.47
C PRO A 150 -12.87 11.41 -13.92
N GLU A 151 -13.25 12.27 -14.86
CA GLU A 151 -13.34 11.93 -16.29
C GLU A 151 -12.04 11.33 -16.84
N SER A 152 -10.89 11.78 -16.32
CA SER A 152 -9.57 11.26 -16.71
C SER A 152 -9.33 9.79 -16.35
N LYS A 153 -10.14 9.24 -15.44
CA LYS A 153 -10.10 7.84 -14.98
C LYS A 153 -11.22 6.97 -15.54
N VAL A 154 -12.17 7.57 -16.23
CA VAL A 154 -13.34 6.83 -16.74
C VAL A 154 -12.93 5.92 -17.88
N ASP A 155 -13.07 4.61 -17.66
CA ASP A 155 -13.19 3.59 -18.70
C ASP A 155 -14.68 3.25 -18.83
N ASP A 156 -15.37 3.92 -19.77
CA ASP A 156 -16.81 3.80 -19.92
C ASP A 156 -17.26 2.36 -20.27
N LEU A 157 -16.42 1.61 -20.98
CA LEU A 157 -16.71 0.22 -21.31
C LEU A 157 -16.70 -0.67 -20.07
N ALA A 158 -15.64 -0.55 -19.26
CA ALA A 158 -15.48 -1.36 -18.05
C ALA A 158 -16.48 -0.94 -16.94
N LEU A 159 -16.68 0.37 -16.73
CA LEU A 159 -17.55 0.88 -15.68
C LEU A 159 -19.03 0.70 -15.98
N SER A 160 -19.45 0.78 -17.25
CA SER A 160 -20.87 0.63 -17.61
C SER A 160 -21.46 -0.74 -17.25
N GLU A 161 -20.64 -1.78 -17.29
CA GLU A 161 -21.06 -3.14 -16.90
C GLU A 161 -21.25 -3.31 -15.38
N LEU A 162 -20.67 -2.41 -14.58
CA LEU A 162 -20.68 -2.44 -13.11
C LEU A 162 -21.67 -1.46 -12.48
N VAL A 163 -22.38 -0.66 -13.27
CA VAL A 163 -23.40 0.26 -12.74
C VAL A 163 -24.45 -0.52 -11.93
N ASP A 164 -24.77 -0.01 -10.75
CA ASP A 164 -25.68 -0.60 -9.74
C ASP A 164 -25.21 -1.95 -9.17
N LYS A 165 -23.94 -2.34 -9.40
CA LYS A 165 -23.35 -3.53 -8.78
C LYS A 165 -22.44 -3.14 -7.62
N GLU A 166 -22.22 -4.10 -6.74
CA GLU A 166 -21.24 -4.01 -5.68
C GLU A 166 -19.82 -4.06 -6.26
N ILE A 167 -18.98 -3.17 -5.78
CA ILE A 167 -17.56 -3.03 -6.12
C ILE A 167 -16.74 -2.88 -4.84
N ILE A 168 -15.43 -2.93 -4.97
CA ILE A 168 -14.51 -2.55 -3.90
C ILE A 168 -13.78 -1.28 -4.32
N MET A 169 -13.92 -0.21 -3.53
CA MET A 169 -13.11 1.00 -3.68
C MET A 169 -11.84 0.86 -2.85
N GLY A 170 -10.69 0.98 -3.49
CA GLY A 170 -9.38 1.06 -2.85
C GLY A 170 -8.92 2.51 -2.72
N ILE A 171 -8.40 2.89 -1.55
CA ILE A 171 -7.76 4.19 -1.34
C ILE A 171 -6.55 4.05 -0.42
N ARG A 172 -5.41 4.59 -0.82
CA ARG A 172 -4.22 4.54 0.02
C ARG A 172 -4.30 5.52 1.18
N PRO A 173 -3.71 5.20 2.35
CA PRO A 173 -3.76 6.05 3.54
C PRO A 173 -3.30 7.48 3.30
N GLU A 174 -2.28 7.69 2.47
CA GLU A 174 -1.76 9.02 2.13
C GLU A 174 -2.64 9.85 1.19
N ASN A 175 -3.72 9.28 0.69
CA ASN A 175 -4.70 9.96 -0.18
C ASN A 175 -6.02 10.23 0.55
N ILE A 176 -6.01 10.14 1.88
CA ILE A 176 -7.07 10.57 2.79
C ILE A 176 -6.51 11.75 3.58
N HIS A 177 -7.11 12.93 3.44
CA HIS A 177 -6.57 14.19 3.91
C HIS A 177 -7.47 14.83 4.96
N ASP A 178 -6.90 15.32 6.06
CA ASP A 178 -7.61 16.08 7.11
C ASP A 178 -7.33 17.60 7.02
N GLU A 179 -6.46 18.03 6.11
CA GLU A 179 -6.11 19.44 5.96
C GLU A 179 -7.25 20.23 5.31
N GLU A 180 -7.52 21.42 5.84
CA GLU A 180 -8.58 22.33 5.40
C GLU A 180 -8.50 22.69 3.89
N MET A 181 -7.29 22.72 3.34
CA MET A 181 -7.07 22.98 1.92
C MET A 181 -7.72 21.90 1.04
N PHE A 182 -7.60 20.63 1.41
CA PHE A 182 -8.22 19.52 0.69
C PHE A 182 -9.74 19.47 0.96
N LEU A 183 -10.15 19.67 2.21
CA LEU A 183 -11.55 19.66 2.61
C LEU A 183 -12.36 20.74 1.87
N SER A 184 -11.80 21.94 1.72
CA SER A 184 -12.47 23.06 1.03
C SER A 184 -12.46 22.94 -0.50
N ALA A 185 -11.46 22.25 -1.07
CA ALA A 185 -11.35 22.03 -2.50
C ALA A 185 -12.20 20.82 -2.99
N ALA A 186 -12.52 19.89 -2.11
CA ALA A 186 -13.22 18.67 -2.46
C ALA A 186 -14.70 18.95 -2.82
N LYS A 187 -15.10 18.56 -4.03
CA LYS A 187 -16.50 18.62 -4.49
C LYS A 187 -17.31 17.44 -3.98
N THR A 188 -16.68 16.26 -3.88
CA THR A 188 -17.24 15.01 -3.37
C THR A 188 -16.18 14.29 -2.54
N GLY A 189 -16.53 13.21 -1.85
CA GLY A 189 -15.56 12.39 -1.10
C GLY A 189 -15.17 12.95 0.26
N VAL A 190 -15.86 13.99 0.77
CA VAL A 190 -15.68 14.41 2.16
C VAL A 190 -16.54 13.55 3.05
N ILE A 191 -15.92 12.89 4.02
CA ILE A 191 -16.57 11.99 4.96
C ILE A 191 -16.38 12.46 6.40
N GLU A 192 -17.30 12.10 7.29
CA GLU A 192 -17.14 12.24 8.74
C GLU A 192 -16.73 10.90 9.32
N ALA A 193 -15.65 10.88 10.08
CA ALA A 193 -15.12 9.68 10.69
C ALA A 193 -14.73 9.93 12.16
N ASP A 194 -14.89 8.89 12.98
CA ASP A 194 -14.44 8.89 14.36
C ASP A 194 -13.02 8.42 14.45
N VAL A 195 -12.20 9.15 15.19
CA VAL A 195 -10.80 8.80 15.45
C VAL A 195 -10.76 7.79 16.60
N GLU A 196 -10.34 6.57 16.30
CA GLU A 196 -10.17 5.53 17.32
C GLU A 196 -8.78 5.63 17.96
N ILE A 197 -7.74 5.72 17.15
CA ILE A 197 -6.35 5.77 17.58
C ILE A 197 -5.58 6.77 16.73
N THR A 198 -4.59 7.43 17.36
CA THR A 198 -3.63 8.30 16.69
C THR A 198 -2.23 7.81 16.99
N GLU A 199 -1.46 7.45 15.97
CA GLU A 199 -0.05 7.06 16.09
C GLU A 199 0.86 8.13 15.50
N MET A 200 1.61 8.81 16.37
CA MET A 200 2.54 9.87 15.97
C MET A 200 3.92 9.26 15.66
N MET A 201 4.26 9.15 14.38
CA MET A 201 5.51 8.55 13.90
C MET A 201 6.67 9.57 13.74
N GLY A 202 6.45 10.80 14.16
CA GLY A 202 7.42 11.89 14.06
C GLY A 202 7.33 12.66 12.76
N ALA A 203 7.61 12.04 11.62
CA ALA A 203 7.52 12.69 10.31
C ALA A 203 6.10 12.64 9.70
N GLU A 204 5.25 11.77 10.20
CA GLU A 204 3.87 11.54 9.76
C GLU A 204 3.02 11.06 10.95
N THR A 205 1.71 11.14 10.81
CA THR A 205 0.75 10.65 11.81
C THR A 205 -0.21 9.68 11.13
N TYR A 206 -0.45 8.51 11.75
CA TYR A 206 -1.49 7.59 11.31
C TYR A 206 -2.73 7.81 12.17
N LEU A 207 -3.86 8.00 11.50
CA LEU A 207 -5.18 8.05 12.10
C LEU A 207 -5.92 6.77 11.75
N TYR A 208 -6.30 6.02 12.77
CA TYR A 208 -7.22 4.89 12.63
C TYR A 208 -8.62 5.42 12.87
N LEU A 209 -9.44 5.34 11.84
CA LEU A 209 -10.74 5.99 11.74
C LEU A 209 -11.85 4.95 11.56
N THR A 210 -13.05 5.27 11.99
CA THR A 210 -14.25 4.53 11.63
C THR A 210 -15.28 5.47 11.01
N CYS A 211 -15.71 5.14 9.78
CA CYS A 211 -16.76 5.85 9.05
C CYS A 211 -17.90 4.90 8.74
N GLU A 212 -19.08 5.12 9.33
CA GLU A 212 -20.27 4.26 9.16
C GLU A 212 -19.95 2.75 9.39
N GLY A 213 -19.14 2.45 10.40
CA GLY A 213 -18.70 1.09 10.71
C GLY A 213 -17.58 0.55 9.80
N ILE A 214 -17.10 1.33 8.85
CA ILE A 214 -16.01 0.97 7.95
C ILE A 214 -14.69 1.45 8.56
N PRO A 215 -13.74 0.54 8.86
CA PRO A 215 -12.42 0.94 9.35
C PRO A 215 -11.58 1.55 8.22
N LEU A 216 -10.92 2.66 8.51
CA LEU A 216 -10.05 3.38 7.59
C LEU A 216 -8.75 3.77 8.29
N THR A 217 -7.66 3.74 7.57
CA THR A 217 -6.38 4.30 8.01
C THR A 217 -6.04 5.50 7.12
N ALA A 218 -5.78 6.65 7.73
CA ALA A 218 -5.25 7.82 7.03
C ALA A 218 -3.81 8.08 7.47
N ARG A 219 -2.96 8.53 6.54
CA ARG A 219 -1.62 9.01 6.81
C ARG A 219 -1.57 10.50 6.54
N VAL A 220 -1.49 11.27 7.62
CA VAL A 220 -1.63 12.73 7.59
C VAL A 220 -0.36 13.43 8.06
N ASP A 221 -0.32 14.74 7.86
CA ASP A 221 0.77 15.61 8.32
C ASP A 221 0.95 15.48 9.85
N PRO A 222 2.19 15.47 10.39
CA PRO A 222 2.44 15.39 11.83
C PRO A 222 1.84 16.56 12.63
N ARG A 223 1.43 17.64 11.97
CA ARG A 223 0.73 18.79 12.59
C ARG A 223 -0.77 18.56 12.75
N SER A 224 -1.31 17.43 12.32
CA SER A 224 -2.71 17.09 12.55
C SER A 224 -3.07 17.21 14.04
N THR A 225 -4.19 17.84 14.32
CA THR A 225 -4.70 18.04 15.67
C THR A 225 -5.70 16.97 16.10
N ALA A 226 -6.00 16.02 15.23
CA ALA A 226 -6.93 14.93 15.48
C ALA A 226 -6.51 14.07 16.68
N ARG A 227 -7.44 13.79 17.57
CA ARG A 227 -7.21 13.01 18.79
C ARG A 227 -8.22 11.87 18.90
N PRO A 228 -7.89 10.79 19.61
CA PRO A 228 -8.86 9.73 19.92
C PRO A 228 -10.15 10.28 20.49
N GLN A 229 -11.30 9.77 20.01
CA GLN A 229 -12.67 10.18 20.32
C GLN A 229 -13.13 11.48 19.61
N ASP A 230 -12.29 12.14 18.84
CA ASP A 230 -12.76 13.21 17.96
C ASP A 230 -13.59 12.65 16.80
N THR A 231 -14.58 13.40 16.37
CA THR A 231 -15.21 13.22 15.05
C THR A 231 -14.62 14.28 14.12
N ILE A 232 -13.96 13.84 13.07
CA ILE A 232 -13.29 14.72 12.12
C ILE A 232 -13.88 14.56 10.71
N ARG A 233 -13.64 15.57 9.88
CA ARG A 233 -13.87 15.48 8.44
C ARG A 233 -12.57 15.14 7.74
N VAL A 234 -12.62 14.21 6.80
CA VAL A 234 -11.50 13.89 5.93
C VAL A 234 -11.96 13.86 4.48
N ALA A 235 -11.07 14.20 3.55
CA ALA A 235 -11.33 14.19 2.12
C ALA A 235 -10.58 13.02 1.47
N ILE A 236 -11.30 12.20 0.71
CA ILE A 236 -10.74 11.16 -0.16
C ILE A 236 -10.37 11.81 -1.49
N ASP A 237 -9.10 11.66 -1.94
CA ASP A 237 -8.70 12.16 -3.26
C ASP A 237 -9.29 11.29 -4.38
N PRO A 238 -10.25 11.79 -5.18
CA PRO A 238 -10.90 11.00 -6.21
C PRO A 238 -9.96 10.61 -7.36
N ASN A 239 -8.84 11.34 -7.54
CA ASN A 239 -7.83 11.01 -8.54
C ASN A 239 -6.95 9.81 -8.14
N LYS A 240 -7.08 9.33 -6.90
CA LYS A 240 -6.24 8.28 -6.31
C LYS A 240 -7.02 7.05 -5.87
N ILE A 241 -8.33 7.02 -6.11
CA ILE A 241 -9.12 5.81 -5.87
C ILE A 241 -8.81 4.74 -6.90
N HIS A 242 -8.93 3.50 -6.48
CA HIS A 242 -8.91 2.31 -7.33
C HIS A 242 -10.28 1.63 -7.24
N ILE A 243 -10.71 1.02 -8.33
CA ILE A 243 -11.94 0.22 -8.34
C ILE A 243 -11.59 -1.21 -8.70
N PHE A 244 -12.05 -2.13 -7.87
CA PHE A 244 -11.91 -3.57 -8.09
C PHE A 244 -13.30 -4.18 -8.26
N ASP A 245 -13.40 -5.10 -9.19
CA ASP A 245 -14.57 -5.96 -9.32
C ASP A 245 -14.67 -6.87 -8.10
N LYS A 246 -15.84 -6.91 -7.46
CA LYS A 246 -16.03 -7.61 -6.17
C LYS A 246 -15.94 -9.13 -6.29
N GLU A 247 -16.28 -9.70 -7.44
CA GLU A 247 -16.29 -11.15 -7.63
C GLU A 247 -14.91 -11.68 -8.03
N THR A 248 -14.23 -10.97 -8.93
CA THR A 248 -12.97 -11.41 -9.50
C THR A 248 -11.75 -10.82 -8.79
N GLU A 249 -11.95 -9.81 -7.92
CA GLU A 249 -10.90 -9.01 -7.27
C GLU A 249 -9.96 -8.29 -8.26
N LYS A 250 -10.26 -8.30 -9.55
CA LYS A 250 -9.44 -7.63 -10.59
C LYS A 250 -9.68 -6.13 -10.58
N THR A 251 -8.60 -5.41 -10.89
CA THR A 251 -8.68 -3.97 -11.06
C THR A 251 -9.51 -3.62 -12.30
N VAL A 252 -10.46 -2.71 -12.12
CA VAL A 252 -11.28 -2.12 -13.18
C VAL A 252 -10.66 -0.79 -13.60
N ILE A 253 -10.34 0.06 -12.62
CA ILE A 253 -9.58 1.31 -12.82
C ILE A 253 -8.55 1.50 -11.70
N ASN A 254 -7.42 2.14 -12.05
CA ASN A 254 -6.35 2.51 -11.13
C ASN A 254 -6.29 4.02 -10.91
#